data_f675fc3d42e17e850450809113712432
#
_entry.id   f675fc3d42e17e850450809113712432
#
_cell.length_a   1.000
_cell.length_b   1.000
_cell.length_c   1.000
_cell.angle_alpha   90.00
_cell.angle_beta   90.00
_cell.angle_gamma   90.00
#
_symmetry.space_group_name_H-M   'P 1'
#
loop_
_entity.id
_entity.type
_entity.pdbx_description
1 polymer ?
#
loop_
_entity_poly.entity_id
_entity_poly.type
_entity_poly.pdbx_seq_one_letter_code
_entity_poly.pdbx_strand_id
1 'polypeptide(L)'
;MAIDYSLGASIMLQLGPFQFGVTTAAYQSLRRSSEYRWPAQERFNNHAALQYVGPGTESITLSGVVYPEWRGGIHVIDDLRDLASQGLPQLMIDGRGNLLGRWVIERVEEAQSVFADAGVPRKQEFTLQLRRYHGDEDVA
;
A
#
# COMPACT_ATOMS: atom_id res chain seq x y z
N MET A 1 11.40 18.53 -17.99
CA MET A 1 11.34 17.80 -18.09
C MET A 1 10.48 16.93 -18.75
N ALA A 2 10.25 17.05 -19.84
CA ALA A 2 9.38 16.25 -20.60
C ALA A 2 9.74 14.83 -20.63
N ILE A 3 10.95 14.52 -20.45
CA ILE A 3 11.39 13.27 -20.39
C ILE A 3 10.68 12.44 -19.54
N ASP A 4 10.24 12.98 -18.51
CA ASP A 4 9.72 12.16 -17.52
C ASP A 4 8.33 11.71 -17.75
N TYR A 5 7.73 12.15 -18.80
CA TYR A 5 6.39 11.76 -19.02
C TYR A 5 6.23 10.31 -19.28
N SER A 6 7.14 9.72 -20.04
CA SER A 6 7.02 8.29 -20.28
C SER A 6 7.32 7.53 -19.02
N LEU A 7 8.24 8.03 -18.20
CA LEU A 7 8.52 7.40 -16.94
C LEU A 7 7.35 7.58 -15.99
N GLY A 8 6.78 8.77 -15.98
CA GLY A 8 5.62 9.02 -15.14
C GLY A 8 4.45 8.13 -15.49
N ALA A 9 4.28 7.83 -16.76
CA ALA A 9 3.21 6.95 -17.17
C ALA A 9 3.42 5.53 -16.69
N SER A 10 4.63 5.15 -16.36
CA SER A 10 4.90 3.81 -15.85
C SER A 10 4.78 3.72 -14.34
N ILE A 11 4.61 4.83 -13.64
CA ILE A 11 4.44 4.84 -12.20
C ILE A 11 2.97 4.65 -11.88
N MET A 12 2.65 3.59 -11.16
CA MET A 12 1.28 3.27 -10.81
C MET A 12 0.85 3.88 -9.49
N LEU A 13 1.79 3.99 -8.55
CA LEU A 13 1.53 4.49 -7.22
C LEU A 13 2.86 4.89 -6.59
N GLN A 14 2.85 5.91 -5.76
CA GLN A 14 4.03 6.30 -4.99
C GLN A 14 3.69 6.30 -3.52
N LEU A 15 4.54 5.67 -2.71
CA LEU A 15 4.39 5.60 -1.27
C LEU A 15 5.67 6.17 -0.67
N GLY A 16 5.62 7.43 -0.24
CA GLY A 16 6.82 8.13 0.17
C GLY A 16 7.83 8.13 -0.97
N PRO A 17 9.05 7.68 -0.74
CA PRO A 17 10.06 7.63 -1.79
C PRO A 17 9.95 6.42 -2.72
N PHE A 18 9.11 5.44 -2.37
CA PHE A 18 9.01 4.20 -3.15
C PHE A 18 7.98 4.33 -4.25
N GLN A 19 8.38 3.97 -5.47
CA GLN A 19 7.50 4.04 -6.61
C GLN A 19 7.13 2.63 -7.08
N PHE A 20 5.84 2.34 -7.15
CA PHE A 20 5.33 1.11 -7.73
C PHE A 20 5.10 1.33 -9.22
N GLY A 21 5.73 0.54 -10.04
CA GLY A 21 5.57 0.71 -11.47
C GLY A 21 6.14 -0.46 -12.23
N VAL A 22 6.09 -0.36 -13.56
CA VAL A 22 6.49 -1.44 -14.43
C VAL A 22 7.95 -1.81 -14.25
N THR A 23 8.79 -0.82 -13.91
CA THR A 23 10.22 -1.05 -13.75
C THR A 23 10.65 -1.35 -12.33
N THR A 24 9.74 -1.31 -11.38
CA THR A 24 10.07 -1.63 -9.99
C THR A 24 9.20 -2.79 -9.52
N ALA A 25 8.14 -2.50 -8.82
CA ALA A 25 7.22 -3.51 -8.32
C ALA A 25 5.84 -3.18 -8.84
N ALA A 26 5.43 -3.84 -9.91
CA ALA A 26 4.10 -3.62 -10.45
C ALA A 26 3.12 -4.43 -9.63
N TYR A 27 2.16 -3.77 -9.01
CA TYR A 27 1.12 -4.50 -8.32
C TYR A 27 0.05 -4.91 -9.34
N GLN A 28 -0.51 -6.09 -9.13
CA GLN A 28 -1.54 -6.65 -9.99
C GLN A 28 -2.93 -6.44 -9.42
N SER A 29 -3.03 -6.25 -8.13
CA SER A 29 -4.30 -5.96 -7.50
C SER A 29 -4.13 -4.95 -6.37
N LEU A 30 -5.12 -4.12 -6.20
CA LEU A 30 -5.22 -3.19 -5.10
C LEU A 30 -6.60 -3.36 -4.49
N ARG A 31 -6.64 -3.65 -3.19
CA ARG A 31 -7.89 -3.77 -2.48
C ARG A 31 -7.92 -2.71 -1.40
N ARG A 32 -8.97 -1.93 -1.40
CA ARG A 32 -9.16 -0.89 -0.38
C ARG A 32 -10.40 -1.21 0.42
N SER A 33 -10.28 -1.13 1.73
CA SER A 33 -11.38 -1.38 2.65
C SER A 33 -11.51 -0.18 3.56
N SER A 34 -12.72 0.34 3.68
CA SER A 34 -13.00 1.47 4.55
C SER A 34 -14.14 1.09 5.48
N GLU A 35 -13.93 1.30 6.78
CA GLU A 35 -14.93 1.02 7.78
C GLU A 35 -15.52 2.34 8.28
N TYR A 36 -16.79 2.30 8.59
CA TYR A 36 -17.49 3.45 9.16
C TYR A 36 -18.21 2.97 10.41
N ARG A 37 -18.08 3.72 11.49
CA ARG A 37 -18.55 3.23 12.79
C ARG A 37 -19.95 3.74 13.09
N TRP A 38 -20.85 2.76 13.22
CA TRP A 38 -22.26 2.98 13.54
C TRP A 38 -22.63 2.14 14.75
N PRO A 39 -22.18 2.50 15.96
CA PRO A 39 -22.56 1.70 17.13
C PRO A 39 -24.06 1.74 17.33
N ALA A 40 -24.59 0.61 17.78
CA ALA A 40 -26.00 0.50 18.07
C ALA A 40 -26.24 0.96 19.50
N GLN A 41 -27.27 1.80 19.69
CA GLN A 41 -27.69 2.21 21.01
C GLN A 41 -29.01 1.54 21.32
N GLU A 42 -29.06 0.83 22.45
CA GLU A 42 -30.27 0.16 22.85
C GLU A 42 -31.33 1.17 23.22
N ARG A 43 -32.56 0.93 22.81
CA ARG A 43 -33.70 1.72 23.18
C ARG A 43 -34.72 0.86 23.89
N PHE A 44 -35.30 1.44 24.93
CA PHE A 44 -36.35 0.72 25.68
C PHE A 44 -37.58 0.57 24.79
N ASN A 45 -38.01 -0.67 24.59
CA ASN A 45 -39.19 -0.99 23.79
C ASN A 45 -39.11 -0.63 22.31
N ASN A 46 -37.91 -0.44 21.79
CA ASN A 46 -37.71 -0.11 20.38
C ASN A 46 -36.49 -0.84 19.82
N HIS A 47 -36.36 -0.81 18.48
CA HIS A 47 -35.17 -1.34 17.87
C HIS A 47 -33.98 -0.48 18.24
N ALA A 48 -32.80 -1.07 18.25
CA ALA A 48 -31.59 -0.34 18.53
C ALA A 48 -31.40 0.78 17.51
N ALA A 49 -30.97 1.95 17.98
CA ALA A 49 -30.67 3.08 17.11
C ALA A 49 -29.23 3.02 16.70
N LEU A 50 -28.97 3.26 15.43
CA LEU A 50 -27.60 3.40 14.94
C LEU A 50 -27.22 4.87 14.92
N GLN A 51 -26.03 5.18 15.42
CA GLN A 51 -25.55 6.55 15.45
C GLN A 51 -24.16 6.59 14.82
N TYR A 52 -23.97 7.43 13.83
CA TYR A 52 -22.67 7.54 13.19
C TYR A 52 -21.70 8.30 14.09
N VAL A 53 -20.56 7.67 14.40
CA VAL A 53 -19.56 8.29 15.26
C VAL A 53 -18.25 8.57 14.51
N GLY A 54 -18.18 8.25 13.24
CA GLY A 54 -17.02 8.61 12.43
C GLY A 54 -16.43 7.43 11.67
N PRO A 55 -15.38 7.71 10.90
CA PRO A 55 -14.71 6.66 10.14
C PRO A 55 -13.94 5.73 11.07
N GLY A 56 -13.86 4.48 10.69
CA GLY A 56 -13.06 3.49 11.39
C GLY A 56 -11.75 3.28 10.67
N THR A 57 -11.32 2.02 10.62
CA THR A 57 -10.05 1.67 9.99
C THR A 57 -10.19 1.71 8.47
N GLU A 58 -9.17 2.25 7.84
CA GLU A 58 -9.05 2.21 6.38
C GLU A 58 -7.76 1.49 6.04
N SER A 59 -7.84 0.51 5.17
CA SER A 59 -6.68 -0.31 4.81
C SER A 59 -6.58 -0.50 3.32
N ILE A 60 -5.36 -0.71 2.85
CA ILE A 60 -5.08 -1.06 1.45
C ILE A 60 -4.20 -2.30 1.45
N THR A 61 -4.52 -3.22 0.56
CA THR A 61 -3.68 -4.39 0.32
C THR A 61 -3.26 -4.36 -1.14
N LEU A 62 -1.95 -4.38 -1.37
CA LEU A 62 -1.38 -4.44 -2.71
C LEU A 62 -0.72 -5.79 -2.89
N SER A 63 -0.96 -6.42 -4.03
CA SER A 63 -0.32 -7.69 -4.38
C SER A 63 0.25 -7.60 -5.78
N GLY A 64 1.42 -8.13 -5.97
CA GLY A 64 2.04 -8.12 -7.28
C GLY A 64 3.22 -9.07 -7.37
N VAL A 65 3.95 -8.97 -8.46
CA VAL A 65 5.05 -9.85 -8.77
C VAL A 65 6.24 -9.04 -9.24
N VAL A 66 7.42 -9.42 -8.78
CA VAL A 66 8.68 -8.84 -9.24
C VAL A 66 9.48 -9.94 -9.90
N TYR A 67 10.06 -9.64 -11.06
CA TYR A 67 10.95 -10.56 -11.77
C TYR A 67 12.35 -9.92 -11.72
N PRO A 68 13.18 -10.30 -10.74
CA PRO A 68 14.45 -9.61 -10.51
C PRO A 68 15.42 -9.56 -11.70
N GLU A 69 15.41 -10.60 -12.52
CA GLU A 69 16.30 -10.65 -13.67
C GLU A 69 15.88 -9.69 -14.77
N TRP A 70 14.61 -9.34 -14.78
CA TRP A 70 14.07 -8.53 -15.85
C TRP A 70 13.86 -7.10 -15.43
N ARG A 71 13.16 -6.86 -14.32
CA ARG A 71 12.82 -5.51 -13.88
C ARG A 71 12.84 -5.44 -12.38
N GLY A 72 13.26 -4.31 -11.86
CA GLY A 72 13.21 -4.04 -10.43
C GLY A 72 14.38 -4.55 -9.61
N GLY A 73 15.02 -5.61 -10.06
CA GLY A 73 16.13 -6.19 -9.32
C GLY A 73 15.71 -6.94 -8.07
N ILE A 74 16.68 -7.60 -7.45
CA ILE A 74 16.44 -8.47 -6.31
C ILE A 74 16.14 -7.70 -5.03
N HIS A 75 16.47 -6.41 -5.00
CA HIS A 75 16.37 -5.61 -3.77
C HIS A 75 15.05 -4.86 -3.59
N VAL A 76 14.15 -4.96 -4.56
CA VAL A 76 12.93 -4.13 -4.52
C VAL A 76 12.10 -4.37 -3.28
N ILE A 77 11.90 -5.64 -2.92
CA ILE A 77 11.07 -5.96 -1.77
C ILE A 77 11.80 -5.62 -0.46
N ASP A 78 13.12 -5.75 -0.45
CA ASP A 78 13.90 -5.34 0.70
C ASP A 78 13.84 -3.82 0.90
N ASP A 79 13.75 -3.07 -0.18
CA ASP A 79 13.57 -1.62 -0.09
C ASP A 79 12.23 -1.28 0.57
N LEU A 80 11.20 -2.07 0.31
CA LEU A 80 9.91 -1.90 0.99
C LEU A 80 10.03 -2.21 2.48
N ARG A 81 10.80 -3.25 2.82
CA ARG A 81 11.01 -3.59 4.22
C ARG A 81 11.78 -2.48 4.94
N ASP A 82 12.76 -1.90 4.27
CA ASP A 82 13.53 -0.81 4.84
C ASP A 82 12.64 0.40 5.09
N LEU A 83 11.75 0.70 4.15
CA LEU A 83 10.83 1.80 4.31
C LEU A 83 9.87 1.54 5.48
N ALA A 84 9.38 0.31 5.59
CA ALA A 84 8.50 -0.05 6.69
C ALA A 84 9.20 0.05 8.04
N SER A 85 10.48 -0.33 8.09
CA SER A 85 11.21 -0.33 9.34
C SER A 85 11.54 1.06 9.88
N GLN A 86 11.38 2.09 9.06
CA GLN A 86 11.57 3.45 9.54
C GLN A 86 10.49 3.85 10.55
N GLY A 87 9.35 3.16 10.51
CA GLY A 87 8.28 3.45 11.47
C GLY A 87 7.61 4.79 11.28
N LEU A 88 7.60 5.31 10.08
CA LEU A 88 7.03 6.62 9.78
C LEU A 88 5.89 6.48 8.78
N PRO A 89 4.84 7.31 8.92
CA PRO A 89 3.78 7.34 7.92
C PRO A 89 4.32 7.86 6.60
N GLN A 90 3.82 7.32 5.50
CA GLN A 90 4.27 7.68 4.17
C GLN A 90 3.12 8.26 3.37
N LEU A 91 3.38 9.34 2.66
CA LEU A 91 2.38 9.95 1.80
C LEU A 91 2.16 9.08 0.57
N MET A 92 0.91 8.84 0.24
CA MET A 92 0.55 8.03 -0.92
C MET A 92 -0.01 8.92 -2.03
N ILE A 93 0.50 8.71 -3.23
CA ILE A 93 0.08 9.47 -4.41
C ILE A 93 -0.19 8.45 -5.51
N ASP A 94 -1.34 8.53 -6.16
CA ASP A 94 -1.64 7.60 -7.24
C ASP A 94 -0.98 8.02 -8.55
N GLY A 95 -1.10 7.19 -9.58
CA GLY A 95 -0.46 7.46 -10.87
C GLY A 95 -0.98 8.67 -11.60
N ARG A 96 -2.10 9.22 -11.16
CA ARG A 96 -2.67 10.42 -11.75
C ARG A 96 -2.36 11.67 -10.93
N GLY A 97 -1.55 11.53 -9.89
CA GLY A 97 -1.18 12.65 -9.04
C GLY A 97 -2.12 12.97 -7.90
N ASN A 98 -3.12 12.14 -7.66
CA ASN A 98 -4.05 12.37 -6.55
C ASN A 98 -3.39 11.98 -5.23
N LEU A 99 -3.54 12.84 -4.23
CA LEU A 99 -3.02 12.57 -2.90
C LEU A 99 -4.02 11.68 -2.17
N LEU A 100 -3.54 10.56 -1.67
CA LEU A 100 -4.38 9.60 -0.97
C LEU A 100 -4.17 9.62 0.53
N GLY A 101 -3.39 10.59 1.03
CA GLY A 101 -3.13 10.73 2.46
C GLY A 101 -1.92 9.94 2.91
N ARG A 102 -1.74 9.84 4.22
CA ARG A 102 -0.59 9.16 4.80
C ARG A 102 -0.97 7.78 5.29
N TRP A 103 -0.08 6.85 5.08
CA TRP A 103 -0.33 5.43 5.38
C TRP A 103 0.88 4.83 6.07
N VAL A 104 0.64 3.86 6.93
CA VAL A 104 1.72 3.12 7.56
C VAL A 104 1.75 1.72 6.97
N ILE A 105 2.95 1.17 6.83
CA ILE A 105 3.13 -0.18 6.33
C ILE A 105 3.07 -1.11 7.53
N GLU A 106 2.07 -1.99 7.54
CA GLU A 106 1.92 -2.94 8.64
C GLU A 106 2.56 -4.28 8.37
N ARG A 107 2.62 -4.68 7.11
CA ARG A 107 3.11 -6.00 6.77
C ARG A 107 3.64 -6.03 5.34
N VAL A 108 4.79 -6.66 5.18
CA VAL A 108 5.35 -6.94 3.87
C VAL A 108 5.57 -8.44 3.80
N GLU A 109 4.85 -9.10 2.91
CA GLU A 109 4.99 -10.54 2.71
C GLU A 109 5.63 -10.81 1.37
N GLU A 110 6.46 -11.81 1.32
CA GLU A 110 7.17 -12.17 0.09
C GLU A 110 7.19 -13.69 -0.06
N ALA A 111 6.89 -14.17 -1.27
CA ALA A 111 7.07 -15.56 -1.63
C ALA A 111 8.02 -15.61 -2.81
N GLN A 112 9.05 -16.42 -2.72
CA GLN A 112 10.05 -16.57 -3.78
C GLN A 112 9.86 -17.91 -4.46
N SER A 113 10.00 -17.93 -5.77
CA SER A 113 9.89 -19.16 -6.54
C SER A 113 10.75 -19.07 -7.78
N VAL A 114 10.92 -20.22 -8.45
CA VAL A 114 11.71 -20.32 -9.67
C VAL A 114 13.13 -19.80 -9.41
N PHE A 115 13.91 -20.64 -8.73
CA PHE A 115 15.26 -20.23 -8.32
C PHE A 115 16.28 -20.52 -9.42
N ALA A 116 17.23 -19.61 -9.57
CA ALA A 116 18.41 -19.82 -10.38
C ALA A 116 19.46 -20.49 -9.51
N ASP A 117 20.65 -20.72 -10.05
CA ASP A 117 21.76 -21.26 -9.29
C ASP A 117 22.08 -20.34 -8.11
N ALA A 118 22.56 -20.89 -7.03
CA ALA A 118 22.90 -20.17 -5.81
C ALA A 118 21.69 -19.60 -5.06
N GLY A 119 20.50 -20.09 -5.36
CA GLY A 119 19.30 -19.69 -4.60
C GLY A 119 18.77 -18.32 -4.92
N VAL A 120 19.17 -17.72 -6.03
CA VAL A 120 18.65 -16.42 -6.43
C VAL A 120 17.25 -16.61 -7.02
N PRO A 121 16.22 -15.97 -6.50
CA PRO A 121 14.88 -16.14 -7.02
C PRO A 121 14.72 -15.44 -8.36
N ARG A 122 13.94 -16.04 -9.25
CA ARG A 122 13.58 -15.42 -10.52
C ARG A 122 12.20 -14.82 -10.48
N LYS A 123 11.43 -15.15 -9.45
CA LYS A 123 10.08 -14.62 -9.28
C LYS A 123 9.87 -14.36 -7.80
N GLN A 124 9.44 -13.17 -7.48
CA GLN A 124 9.08 -12.78 -6.12
C GLN A 124 7.66 -12.26 -6.15
N GLU A 125 6.79 -12.89 -5.38
CA GLU A 125 5.44 -12.42 -5.21
C GLU A 125 5.40 -11.65 -3.90
N PHE A 126 4.75 -10.50 -3.89
CA PHE A 126 4.67 -9.70 -2.69
C PHE A 126 3.23 -9.33 -2.36
N THR A 127 2.99 -9.13 -1.08
CA THR A 127 1.74 -8.57 -0.58
C THR A 127 2.10 -7.53 0.45
N LEU A 128 1.56 -6.34 0.29
CA LEU A 128 1.82 -5.22 1.16
C LEU A 128 0.52 -4.79 1.82
N GLN A 129 0.50 -4.70 3.14
CA GLN A 129 -0.68 -4.24 3.88
C GLN A 129 -0.40 -2.90 4.49
N LEU A 130 -1.29 -1.96 4.23
CA LEU A 130 -1.18 -0.59 4.67
C LEU A 130 -2.42 -0.21 5.48
N ARG A 131 -2.23 0.69 6.44
CA ARG A 131 -3.34 1.26 7.19
C ARG A 131 -3.25 2.77 7.13
N ARG A 132 -4.40 3.43 7.00
CA ARG A 132 -4.43 4.88 6.96
C ARG A 132 -3.98 5.44 8.30
N TYR A 133 -3.07 6.40 8.23
CA TYR A 133 -2.58 7.09 9.42
C TYR A 133 -3.34 8.40 9.61
N HIS A 134 -3.81 8.62 10.82
CA HIS A 134 -4.44 9.87 11.20
C HIS A 134 -3.62 10.49 12.32
N GLY A 135 -2.86 11.50 12.01
CA GLY A 135 -2.08 12.21 12.99
C GLY A 135 -2.86 13.44 13.51
N ASP A 136 -2.26 14.13 14.44
CA ASP A 136 -2.92 15.30 15.05
C ASP A 136 -3.24 16.36 14.01
N GLU A 137 -2.39 16.51 13.02
CA GLU A 137 -2.62 17.51 12.00
C GLU A 137 -3.72 17.12 11.02
N ASP A 138 -4.19 15.89 11.06
CA ASP A 138 -5.27 15.44 10.19
C ASP A 138 -6.63 15.56 10.90
N VAL A 139 -6.61 15.98 12.15
CA VAL A 139 -7.83 16.13 12.91
C VAL A 139 -8.23 17.57 12.78
N ALA A 140 -9.09 17.89 11.93
CA ALA A 140 -9.39 19.31 11.80
C ALA A 140 -10.86 19.59 11.61
#